data_e325cade1a3f91f591ba3620c008fea2
#
_entry.id   e325cade1a3f91f591ba3620c008fea2
#
_cell.length_a   1.000
_cell.length_b   1.000
_cell.length_c   1.000
_cell.angle_alpha   90.00
_cell.angle_beta   90.00
_cell.angle_gamma   90.00
#
_symmetry.space_group_name_H-M   'P 1'
#
loop_
_entity.id
_entity.type
_entity.pdbx_description
1 polymer ?
#
loop_
_entity_poly.entity_id
_entity_poly.type
_entity_poly.pdbx_seq_one_letter_code
_entity_poly.pdbx_strand_id
1 'polypeptide(L)'
;HKKGKLISTKPIAGTLRKTKKINKTKALKFFRNNIKETKEHNMIVDMERNDLSRICKPGTVKVTKEKLVEEYKDLYHYVSLISGKLEKKIKNIDIIKAMMPGGSVIGCPKISTLNLLNNQEKENRNIYTGSFGFIKFNGDMRFNIIIRSILNYKNISEISVASGVVIDSNAKHEFNENF
;
A
#
# COMPACT_ATOMS: atom_id res chain seq x y z
N HIS A 1 -6.57 8.08 4.28
CA HIS A 1 -7.76 8.94 4.39
C HIS A 1 -7.95 9.40 5.82
N LYS A 2 -8.10 10.70 6.02
CA LYS A 2 -8.43 11.31 7.33
C LYS A 2 -9.74 12.08 7.20
N LYS A 3 -10.62 11.88 8.19
CA LYS A 3 -11.87 12.64 8.37
C LYS A 3 -12.00 13.01 9.86
N GLY A 4 -11.88 14.30 10.15
CA GLY A 4 -11.80 14.78 11.55
C GLY A 4 -10.64 14.12 12.29
N LYS A 5 -10.94 13.41 13.39
CA LYS A 5 -9.94 12.68 14.18
C LYS A 5 -9.76 11.21 13.79
N LEU A 6 -10.53 10.72 12.83
CA LEU A 6 -10.40 9.35 12.34
C LEU A 6 -9.44 9.32 11.15
N ILE A 7 -8.52 8.38 11.17
CA ILE A 7 -7.61 8.09 10.07
C ILE A 7 -7.75 6.62 9.68
N SER A 8 -7.62 6.35 8.38
CA SER A 8 -7.63 4.99 7.86
C SER A 8 -6.69 4.83 6.69
N THR A 9 -6.17 3.63 6.53
CA THR A 9 -5.42 3.18 5.35
C THR A 9 -6.03 1.90 4.82
N LYS A 10 -5.92 1.71 3.51
CA LYS A 10 -6.47 0.53 2.83
C LYS A 10 -5.39 -0.14 1.99
N PRO A 11 -4.57 -1.00 2.60
CA PRO A 11 -3.60 -1.80 1.87
C PRO A 11 -4.28 -2.74 0.89
N ILE A 12 -3.67 -2.87 -0.28
CA ILE A 12 -4.03 -3.78 -1.35
C ILE A 12 -2.80 -4.66 -1.58
N ALA A 13 -2.95 -5.95 -1.34
CA ALA A 13 -1.93 -6.95 -1.66
C ALA A 13 -2.62 -8.19 -2.19
N GLY A 14 -2.32 -8.53 -3.42
CA GLY A 14 -2.97 -9.57 -4.18
C GLY A 14 -3.93 -9.02 -5.25
N THR A 15 -3.66 -9.41 -6.48
CA THR A 15 -4.48 -9.08 -7.65
C THR A 15 -4.75 -10.34 -8.45
N LEU A 16 -6.01 -10.57 -8.78
CA LEU A 16 -6.43 -11.70 -9.60
C LEU A 16 -7.24 -11.21 -10.80
N ARG A 17 -6.82 -11.57 -12.00
CA ARG A 17 -7.55 -11.22 -13.22
C ARG A 17 -8.93 -11.88 -13.22
N LYS A 18 -9.95 -11.12 -13.54
CA LYS A 18 -11.32 -11.62 -13.67
C LYS A 18 -11.47 -12.40 -14.96
N THR A 19 -12.07 -13.57 -14.88
CA THR A 19 -12.42 -14.41 -16.04
C THR A 19 -13.85 -14.90 -15.88
N LYS A 20 -14.47 -15.40 -16.95
CA LYS A 20 -15.81 -16.00 -16.90
C LYS A 20 -15.94 -17.15 -15.88
N LYS A 21 -14.83 -17.81 -15.53
CA LYS A 21 -14.79 -18.96 -14.62
C LYS A 21 -14.56 -18.58 -13.16
N ILE A 22 -14.13 -17.35 -12.88
CA ILE A 22 -13.75 -16.87 -11.54
C ILE A 22 -14.76 -15.84 -11.08
N ASN A 23 -15.48 -16.16 -10.01
CA ASN A 23 -16.34 -15.21 -9.29
C ASN A 23 -15.66 -14.77 -7.98
N LYS A 24 -16.27 -13.83 -7.28
CA LYS A 24 -15.74 -13.25 -6.03
C LYS A 24 -15.42 -14.30 -4.95
N THR A 25 -16.27 -15.34 -4.82
CA THR A 25 -16.06 -16.43 -3.85
C THR A 25 -14.82 -17.26 -4.20
N LYS A 26 -14.66 -17.60 -5.48
CA LYS A 26 -13.45 -18.31 -5.96
C LYS A 26 -12.20 -17.46 -5.81
N ALA A 27 -12.29 -16.15 -6.07
CA ALA A 27 -11.17 -15.23 -5.86
C ALA A 27 -10.77 -15.18 -4.37
N LEU A 28 -11.73 -15.11 -3.46
CA LEU A 28 -11.45 -15.16 -2.02
C LEU A 28 -10.78 -16.46 -1.61
N LYS A 29 -11.26 -17.60 -2.13
CA LYS A 29 -10.63 -18.90 -1.87
C LYS A 29 -9.22 -18.98 -2.43
N PHE A 30 -8.98 -18.45 -3.63
CA PHE A 30 -7.65 -18.36 -4.23
C PHE A 30 -6.68 -17.60 -3.31
N PHE A 31 -7.01 -16.38 -2.90
CA PHE A 31 -6.14 -15.58 -2.03
C PHE A 31 -5.89 -16.24 -0.68
N ARG A 32 -6.91 -16.83 -0.05
CA ARG A 32 -6.75 -17.50 1.26
C ARG A 32 -5.89 -18.75 1.20
N ASN A 33 -5.92 -19.48 0.09
CA ASN A 33 -5.14 -20.71 -0.10
C ASN A 33 -3.73 -20.42 -0.62
N ASN A 34 -3.46 -19.22 -1.12
CA ASN A 34 -2.13 -18.84 -1.57
C ASN A 34 -1.31 -18.33 -0.37
N ILE A 35 -0.35 -19.13 0.07
CA ILE A 35 0.49 -18.83 1.24
C ILE A 35 1.31 -17.57 1.01
N LYS A 36 1.89 -17.36 -0.20
CA LYS A 36 2.68 -16.17 -0.55
C LYS A 36 1.81 -14.91 -0.40
N GLU A 37 0.67 -14.88 -1.09
CA GLU A 37 -0.25 -13.74 -1.06
C GLU A 37 -0.73 -13.42 0.37
N THR A 38 -1.02 -14.45 1.16
CA THR A 38 -1.47 -14.26 2.55
C THR A 38 -0.35 -13.71 3.44
N LYS A 39 0.89 -14.20 3.30
CA LYS A 39 2.05 -13.70 4.05
C LYS A 39 2.36 -12.25 3.69
N GLU A 40 2.41 -11.93 2.40
CA GLU A 40 2.63 -10.58 1.91
C GLU A 40 1.54 -9.62 2.41
N HIS A 41 0.28 -10.00 2.29
CA HIS A 41 -0.84 -9.19 2.78
C HIS A 41 -0.75 -8.92 4.28
N ASN A 42 -0.45 -9.94 5.08
CA ASN A 42 -0.28 -9.78 6.53
C ASN A 42 0.87 -8.84 6.87
N MET A 43 2.00 -8.98 6.18
CA MET A 43 3.17 -8.11 6.36
C MET A 43 2.80 -6.64 6.08
N ILE A 44 2.12 -6.38 4.97
CA ILE A 44 1.70 -5.01 4.60
C ILE A 44 0.69 -4.44 5.61
N VAL A 45 -0.26 -5.25 6.07
CA VAL A 45 -1.22 -4.85 7.11
C VAL A 45 -0.49 -4.48 8.41
N ASP A 46 0.50 -5.24 8.83
CA ASP A 46 1.26 -4.95 10.05
C ASP A 46 2.14 -3.70 9.92
N MET A 47 2.73 -3.47 8.76
CA MET A 47 3.45 -2.22 8.48
C MET A 47 2.54 -0.99 8.56
N GLU A 48 1.37 -1.04 7.94
CA GLU A 48 0.41 0.05 7.97
C GLU A 48 -0.16 0.28 9.40
N ARG A 49 -0.37 -0.79 10.16
CA ARG A 49 -0.73 -0.67 11.58
C ARG A 49 0.35 0.02 12.40
N ASN A 50 1.61 -0.34 12.18
CA ASN A 50 2.75 0.29 12.85
C ASN A 50 2.82 1.78 12.54
N ASP A 51 2.70 2.16 11.27
CA ASP A 51 2.72 3.56 10.86
C ASP A 51 1.59 4.37 11.51
N LEU A 52 0.36 3.86 11.51
CA LEU A 52 -0.77 4.49 12.18
C LEU A 52 -0.59 4.57 13.71
N SER A 53 0.07 3.59 14.32
CA SER A 53 0.28 3.56 15.77
C SER A 53 1.16 4.70 16.28
N ARG A 54 2.00 5.29 15.41
CA ARG A 54 2.86 6.44 15.77
C ARG A 54 2.08 7.73 15.98
N ILE A 55 0.90 7.84 15.40
CA ILE A 55 0.10 9.07 15.38
C ILE A 55 -1.29 8.90 15.98
N CYS A 56 -1.69 7.68 16.29
CA CYS A 56 -2.98 7.36 16.86
C CYS A 56 -2.88 7.11 18.37
N LYS A 57 -3.98 7.33 19.06
CA LYS A 57 -4.12 6.99 20.46
C LYS A 57 -3.87 5.50 20.68
N PRO A 58 -3.12 5.12 21.74
CA PRO A 58 -2.89 3.72 22.08
C PRO A 58 -4.18 2.91 22.13
N GLY A 59 -4.15 1.70 21.60
CA GLY A 59 -5.29 0.77 21.58
C GLY A 59 -6.41 1.11 20.57
N THR A 60 -6.30 2.22 19.81
CA THR A 60 -7.34 2.61 18.85
C THR A 60 -7.08 2.12 17.43
N VAL A 61 -5.85 1.72 17.10
CA VAL A 61 -5.53 1.18 15.77
C VAL A 61 -6.04 -0.25 15.66
N LYS A 62 -6.95 -0.47 14.71
CA LYS A 62 -7.62 -1.76 14.52
C LYS A 62 -7.74 -2.06 13.02
N VAL A 63 -7.64 -3.33 12.68
CA VAL A 63 -8.07 -3.84 11.37
C VAL A 63 -9.59 -3.94 11.42
N THR A 64 -10.28 -2.99 10.81
CA THR A 64 -11.76 -2.90 10.85
C THR A 64 -12.41 -3.76 9.80
N LYS A 65 -11.69 -4.05 8.72
CA LYS A 65 -12.09 -5.02 7.69
C LYS A 65 -10.84 -5.79 7.27
N GLU A 66 -10.88 -7.09 7.36
CA GLU A 66 -9.73 -7.94 7.08
C GLU A 66 -10.00 -8.83 5.87
N LYS A 67 -9.00 -8.90 4.98
CA LYS A 67 -8.93 -9.90 3.90
C LYS A 67 -10.19 -9.99 3.06
N LEU A 68 -10.69 -8.84 2.61
CA LEU A 68 -11.83 -8.75 1.71
C LEU A 68 -11.39 -8.81 0.25
N VAL A 69 -12.28 -9.30 -0.59
CA VAL A 69 -12.13 -9.21 -2.04
C VAL A 69 -12.98 -8.05 -2.54
N GLU A 70 -12.33 -7.05 -3.14
CA GLU A 70 -12.98 -6.01 -3.91
C GLU A 70 -13.00 -6.41 -5.38
N GLU A 71 -14.18 -6.31 -5.99
CA GLU A 71 -14.42 -6.66 -7.39
C GLU A 71 -14.42 -5.39 -8.23
N TYR A 72 -13.61 -5.40 -9.29
CA TYR A 72 -13.55 -4.38 -10.33
C TYR A 72 -14.00 -4.97 -11.67
N LYS A 73 -14.01 -4.15 -12.72
CA LYS A 73 -14.44 -4.57 -14.05
C LYS A 73 -13.67 -5.81 -14.53
N ASP A 74 -12.33 -5.76 -14.43
CA ASP A 74 -11.43 -6.74 -15.05
C ASP A 74 -10.57 -7.52 -14.04
N LEU A 75 -10.69 -7.22 -12.73
CA LEU A 75 -9.87 -7.84 -11.71
C LEU A 75 -10.54 -7.88 -10.33
N TYR A 76 -9.95 -8.69 -9.45
CA TYR A 76 -10.23 -8.73 -8.01
C TYR A 76 -9.00 -8.28 -7.25
N HIS A 77 -9.19 -7.42 -6.24
CA HIS A 77 -8.15 -7.05 -5.27
C HIS A 77 -8.42 -7.65 -3.91
N TYR A 78 -7.34 -8.10 -3.27
CA TYR A 78 -7.34 -8.53 -1.88
C TYR A 78 -6.96 -7.37 -0.99
N VAL A 79 -7.87 -6.94 -0.10
CA VAL A 79 -7.76 -5.69 0.63
C VAL A 79 -8.06 -5.86 2.11
N SER A 80 -7.46 -5.01 2.93
CA SER A 80 -7.87 -4.80 4.32
C SER A 80 -8.10 -3.31 4.58
N LEU A 81 -8.82 -2.98 5.63
CA LEU A 81 -9.01 -1.61 6.10
C LEU A 81 -8.52 -1.51 7.54
N ILE A 82 -7.59 -0.62 7.75
CA ILE A 82 -7.04 -0.32 9.07
C ILE A 82 -7.45 1.10 9.43
N SER A 83 -7.90 1.32 10.66
CA SER A 83 -8.28 2.64 11.12
C SER A 83 -7.86 2.87 12.56
N GLY A 84 -7.69 4.15 12.90
CA GLY A 84 -7.31 4.58 14.23
C GLY A 84 -7.85 5.99 14.53
N LYS A 85 -7.76 6.39 15.78
CA LYS A 85 -8.13 7.73 16.26
C LYS A 85 -6.88 8.53 16.54
N LEU A 86 -6.67 9.62 15.82
CA LEU A 86 -5.51 10.50 15.97
C LEU A 86 -5.38 11.05 17.39
N GLU A 87 -4.14 11.19 17.85
CA GLU A 87 -3.81 11.95 19.06
C GLU A 87 -4.20 13.44 18.90
N LYS A 88 -4.48 14.11 20.05
CA LYS A 88 -4.98 15.50 20.02
C LYS A 88 -4.01 16.49 19.36
N LYS A 89 -2.70 16.29 19.53
CA LYS A 89 -1.64 17.21 19.08
C LYS A 89 -1.18 16.98 17.64
N ILE A 90 -1.66 15.91 16.96
CA ILE A 90 -1.22 15.54 15.62
C ILE A 90 -1.75 16.53 14.60
N LYS A 91 -0.82 17.12 13.85
CA LYS A 91 -1.09 18.02 12.71
C LYS A 91 -1.04 17.22 11.39
N ASN A 92 -1.54 17.81 10.31
CA ASN A 92 -1.51 17.17 8.99
C ASN A 92 -0.10 16.81 8.54
N ILE A 93 0.90 17.65 8.84
CA ILE A 93 2.30 17.38 8.51
C ILE A 93 2.85 16.15 9.26
N ASP A 94 2.43 15.93 10.49
CA ASP A 94 2.86 14.77 11.27
C ASP A 94 2.31 13.47 10.69
N ILE A 95 1.08 13.52 10.14
CA ILE A 95 0.49 12.39 9.43
C ILE A 95 1.30 12.08 8.18
N ILE A 96 1.66 13.09 7.40
CA ILE A 96 2.49 12.93 6.20
C ILE A 96 3.83 12.30 6.57
N LYS A 97 4.53 12.82 7.57
CA LYS A 97 5.83 12.29 8.03
C LYS A 97 5.74 10.84 8.56
N ALA A 98 4.65 10.47 9.19
CA ALA A 98 4.47 9.11 9.71
C ALA A 98 4.15 8.09 8.62
N MET A 99 3.31 8.49 7.66
CA MET A 99 2.75 7.59 6.65
C MET A 99 3.58 7.56 5.36
N MET A 100 4.41 8.57 5.09
CA MET A 100 5.16 8.68 3.85
C MET A 100 6.67 8.66 4.06
N PRO A 101 7.42 7.98 3.18
CA PRO A 101 6.92 7.05 2.18
C PRO A 101 6.23 5.84 2.82
N GLY A 102 5.29 5.22 2.09
CA GLY A 102 4.56 4.05 2.58
C GLY A 102 5.48 2.83 2.78
N GLY A 103 5.35 2.13 3.89
CA GLY A 103 6.12 0.90 4.15
C GLY A 103 5.92 -0.17 3.08
N SER A 104 4.71 -0.26 2.53
CA SER A 104 4.36 -1.19 1.46
C SER A 104 5.14 -1.03 0.15
N VAL A 105 5.76 0.13 -0.08
CA VAL A 105 6.52 0.42 -1.31
C VAL A 105 8.01 0.62 -1.10
N ILE A 106 8.46 0.64 0.16
CA ILE A 106 9.90 0.73 0.50
C ILE A 106 10.38 -0.46 1.31
N GLY A 107 9.54 -1.07 2.13
CA GLY A 107 9.88 -2.20 2.99
C GLY A 107 10.01 -1.84 4.47
N CYS A 108 10.36 -2.83 5.27
CA CYS A 108 10.44 -2.75 6.72
C CYS A 108 11.74 -3.42 7.22
N PRO A 109 12.45 -2.81 8.21
CA PRO A 109 12.19 -1.53 8.88
C PRO A 109 12.46 -0.32 7.96
N LYS A 110 11.57 0.68 7.96
CA LYS A 110 11.56 1.80 7.01
C LYS A 110 12.94 2.46 6.80
N ILE A 111 13.59 2.89 7.88
CA ILE A 111 14.86 3.65 7.81
C ILE A 111 15.97 2.79 7.23
N SER A 112 16.10 1.56 7.70
CA SER A 112 17.12 0.62 7.20
C SER A 112 16.92 0.32 5.73
N THR A 113 15.67 0.08 5.33
CA THR A 113 15.34 -0.22 3.92
C THR A 113 15.56 0.99 3.02
N LEU A 114 15.21 2.21 3.46
CA LEU A 114 15.51 3.43 2.70
C LEU A 114 17.02 3.60 2.46
N ASN A 115 17.85 3.33 3.47
CA ASN A 115 19.30 3.40 3.30
C ASN A 115 19.82 2.35 2.30
N LEU A 116 19.27 1.12 2.35
CA LEU A 116 19.62 0.08 1.39
C LEU A 116 19.21 0.46 -0.03
N LEU A 117 17.97 0.92 -0.22
CA LEU A 117 17.44 1.34 -1.53
C LEU A 117 18.27 2.49 -2.11
N ASN A 118 18.63 3.49 -1.29
CA ASN A 118 19.46 4.62 -1.73
C ASN A 118 20.84 4.18 -2.23
N ASN A 119 21.39 3.07 -1.71
CA ASN A 119 22.66 2.51 -2.15
C ASN A 119 22.52 1.58 -3.37
N GLN A 120 21.36 1.00 -3.57
CA GLN A 120 21.10 0.00 -4.62
C GLN A 120 20.52 0.60 -5.89
N GLU A 121 19.60 1.54 -5.75
CA GLU A 121 18.94 2.18 -6.89
C GLU A 121 19.85 3.26 -7.46
N LYS A 122 20.16 3.14 -8.74
CA LYS A 122 21.03 4.10 -9.46
C LYS A 122 20.27 5.34 -9.89
N GLU A 123 18.97 5.25 -10.03
CA GLU A 123 18.09 6.31 -10.53
C GLU A 123 17.07 6.74 -9.49
N ASN A 124 16.66 7.98 -9.54
CA ASN A 124 15.63 8.50 -8.68
C ASN A 124 14.25 7.96 -9.08
N ARG A 125 13.45 7.57 -8.11
CA ARG A 125 12.07 7.12 -8.34
C ARG A 125 11.12 8.21 -8.83
N ASN A 126 11.53 9.47 -8.80
CA ASN A 126 10.72 10.65 -9.15
C ASN A 126 9.37 10.63 -8.40
N ILE A 127 8.24 10.61 -9.15
CA ILE A 127 6.91 10.51 -8.55
C ILE A 127 6.53 9.07 -8.15
N TYR A 128 7.24 8.07 -8.67
CA TYR A 128 6.95 6.66 -8.40
C TYR A 128 7.12 6.35 -6.91
N THR A 129 6.17 5.63 -6.33
CA THR A 129 6.07 5.34 -4.88
C THR A 129 5.87 6.57 -3.98
N GLY A 130 5.78 7.76 -4.57
CA GLY A 130 5.33 8.96 -3.89
C GLY A 130 3.83 8.92 -3.58
N SER A 131 3.27 10.08 -3.28
CA SER A 131 1.86 10.18 -2.90
C SER A 131 1.17 11.34 -3.60
N PHE A 132 -0.03 11.10 -4.08
CA PHE A 132 -0.88 12.11 -4.69
C PHE A 132 -2.21 12.22 -3.96
N GLY A 133 -2.66 13.44 -3.71
CA GLY A 133 -3.91 13.62 -3.00
C GLY A 133 -4.23 15.08 -2.71
N PHE A 134 -5.09 15.30 -1.73
CA PHE A 134 -5.51 16.65 -1.34
C PHE A 134 -5.73 16.76 0.18
N ILE A 135 -5.63 17.99 0.65
CA ILE A 135 -6.00 18.41 2.00
C ILE A 135 -7.08 19.48 1.87
N LYS A 136 -8.22 19.26 2.50
CA LYS A 136 -9.32 20.22 2.55
C LYS A 136 -9.03 21.33 3.55
N PHE A 137 -9.72 22.45 3.46
CA PHE A 137 -9.61 23.57 4.42
C PHE A 137 -9.96 23.18 5.86
N ASN A 138 -10.85 22.21 6.06
CA ASN A 138 -11.17 21.67 7.39
C ASN A 138 -10.10 20.67 7.92
N GLY A 139 -9.03 20.47 7.17
CA GLY A 139 -7.94 19.55 7.51
C GLY A 139 -8.18 18.08 7.19
N ASP A 140 -9.32 17.71 6.63
CA ASP A 140 -9.51 16.36 6.10
C ASP A 140 -8.60 16.13 4.91
N MET A 141 -8.10 14.89 4.74
CA MET A 141 -7.17 14.58 3.66
C MET A 141 -7.40 13.20 3.06
N ARG A 142 -6.99 13.08 1.80
CA ARG A 142 -6.96 11.81 1.09
C ARG A 142 -5.75 11.75 0.18
N PHE A 143 -4.98 10.67 0.29
CA PHE A 143 -3.81 10.41 -0.53
C PHE A 143 -3.84 8.97 -1.05
N ASN A 144 -3.31 8.78 -2.26
CA ASN A 144 -3.00 7.48 -2.83
C ASN A 144 -1.49 7.37 -3.01
N ILE A 145 -0.95 6.16 -2.94
CA ILE A 145 0.42 5.88 -3.38
C ILE A 145 0.44 5.87 -4.91
N ILE A 146 1.47 6.47 -5.50
CA ILE A 146 1.64 6.53 -6.96
C ILE A 146 2.39 5.28 -7.41
N ILE A 147 1.62 4.27 -7.79
CA ILE A 147 2.06 3.03 -8.42
C ILE A 147 1.14 2.73 -9.60
N ARG A 148 1.56 1.86 -10.52
CA ARG A 148 0.77 1.49 -11.72
C ARG A 148 0.30 2.71 -12.49
N SER A 149 1.21 3.69 -12.63
CA SER A 149 0.95 4.98 -13.24
C SER A 149 1.89 5.21 -14.41
N ILE A 150 1.39 5.90 -15.42
CA ILE A 150 2.19 6.34 -16.57
C ILE A 150 2.44 7.82 -16.38
N LEU A 151 3.71 8.23 -16.42
CA LEU A 151 4.12 9.61 -16.42
C LEU A 151 4.39 10.05 -17.86
N ASN A 152 3.61 10.99 -18.35
CA ASN A 152 3.84 11.60 -19.66
C ASN A 152 4.46 12.99 -19.48
N TYR A 153 5.64 13.19 -20.03
CA TYR A 153 6.31 14.47 -19.99
C TYR A 153 6.89 14.79 -21.38
N LYS A 154 6.41 15.86 -22.00
CA LYS A 154 6.74 16.20 -23.39
C LYS A 154 6.45 15.01 -24.31
N ASN A 155 7.49 14.43 -24.92
CA ASN A 155 7.39 13.31 -25.86
C ASN A 155 7.84 11.97 -25.25
N ILE A 156 8.00 11.91 -23.95
CA ILE A 156 8.46 10.70 -23.22
C ILE A 156 7.34 10.20 -22.32
N SER A 157 7.09 8.89 -22.36
CA SER A 157 6.23 8.19 -21.42
C SER A 157 7.08 7.26 -20.56
N GLU A 158 6.97 7.39 -19.26
CA GLU A 158 7.71 6.60 -18.27
C GLU A 158 6.73 5.75 -17.46
N ILE A 159 7.06 4.48 -17.29
CA ILE A 159 6.37 3.55 -16.39
C ILE A 159 7.42 2.94 -15.48
N SER A 160 7.25 3.14 -14.17
CA SER A 160 8.10 2.49 -13.17
C SER A 160 7.34 1.34 -12.53
N VAL A 161 7.99 0.18 -12.42
CA VAL A 161 7.44 -1.04 -11.85
C VAL A 161 8.40 -1.65 -10.84
N ALA A 162 7.88 -2.33 -9.83
CA ALA A 162 8.64 -3.12 -8.87
C ALA A 162 7.75 -4.16 -8.21
N SER A 163 8.36 -5.21 -7.67
CA SER A 163 7.70 -6.26 -6.92
C SER A 163 7.99 -6.16 -5.43
N GLY A 164 7.07 -6.66 -4.61
CA GLY A 164 7.28 -6.88 -3.19
C GLY A 164 8.09 -8.16 -2.97
N VAL A 165 9.33 -8.02 -2.53
CA VAL A 165 10.22 -9.16 -2.30
C VAL A 165 10.14 -9.64 -0.85
N VAL A 166 9.86 -10.92 -0.66
CA VAL A 166 9.85 -11.62 0.62
C VAL A 166 10.79 -12.83 0.56
N ILE A 167 11.07 -13.47 1.70
CA ILE A 167 12.01 -14.60 1.77
C ILE A 167 11.63 -15.77 0.84
N ASP A 168 10.35 -15.94 0.57
CA ASP A 168 9.82 -16.99 -0.31
C ASP A 168 9.73 -16.54 -1.79
N SER A 169 10.17 -15.31 -2.13
CA SER A 169 10.12 -14.77 -3.49
C SER A 169 11.15 -15.46 -4.40
N ASN A 170 10.75 -15.71 -5.65
CA ASN A 170 11.62 -16.17 -6.72
C ASN A 170 11.87 -15.03 -7.70
N ALA A 171 13.13 -14.65 -7.91
CA ALA A 171 13.51 -13.49 -8.73
C ALA A 171 12.92 -13.51 -10.15
N LYS A 172 12.87 -14.68 -10.80
CA LYS A 172 12.29 -14.81 -12.15
C LYS A 172 10.78 -14.60 -12.15
N HIS A 173 10.09 -15.08 -11.13
CA HIS A 173 8.64 -14.87 -10.99
C HIS A 173 8.32 -13.40 -10.72
N GLU A 174 9.06 -12.77 -9.79
CA GLU A 174 8.87 -11.34 -9.47
C GLU A 174 9.13 -10.45 -10.69
N PHE A 175 10.16 -10.78 -11.48
CA PHE A 175 10.44 -10.07 -12.73
C PHE A 175 9.29 -10.22 -13.72
N ASN A 176 8.80 -11.44 -13.94
CA ASN A 176 7.72 -11.71 -14.90
C ASN A 176 6.36 -11.12 -14.48
N GLU A 177 6.13 -10.88 -13.19
CA GLU A 177 4.90 -10.22 -12.70
C GLU A 177 4.83 -8.74 -13.11
N ASN A 178 5.94 -8.13 -13.52
CA ASN A 178 6.02 -6.73 -13.91
C ASN A 178 5.77 -6.50 -15.42
N PHE A 179 5.73 -7.57 -16.23
CA PHE A 179 5.51 -7.55 -17.67
C PHE A 179 4.36 -8.47 -18.08
#